data_5ae3b8a710e70cc873142b9b4e2f7abb
#
_entry.id   5ae3b8a710e70cc873142b9b4e2f7abb
#
_cell.length_a   1.000
_cell.length_b   1.000
_cell.length_c   1.000
_cell.angle_alpha   90.00
_cell.angle_beta   90.00
_cell.angle_gamma   90.00
#
_symmetry.space_group_name_H-M   'P 1'
#
loop_
_entity.id
_entity.type
_entity.pdbx_description
1 polymer ?
#
loop_
_entity_poly.entity_id
_entity_poly.type
_entity_poly.pdbx_seq_one_letter_code
_entity_poly.pdbx_strand_id
1 'polypeptide(L)' 'MDMSKVIEQMVESKDVKRIRELFNQNYPIDIALGLEEVTDEVLKNFMYTISNTRLASILEVSDPELQIRMLEKL' A
#
# COMPACT_ATOMS: atom_id res chain seq x y z
N MET A 1 -15.01 1.58 7.28
CA MET A 1 -14.68 1.12 5.92
C MET A 1 -13.36 0.37 5.97
N ASP A 2 -13.29 -0.75 5.30
CA ASP A 2 -12.09 -1.58 5.30
C ASP A 2 -11.01 -0.98 4.39
N MET A 3 -9.88 -0.62 4.96
CA MET A 3 -8.77 0.02 4.24
C MET A 3 -8.26 -0.87 3.09
N SER A 4 -8.20 -2.19 3.28
CA SER A 4 -7.74 -3.10 2.24
C SER A 4 -8.64 -3.04 1.00
N LYS A 5 -9.93 -2.94 1.18
CA LYS A 5 -10.88 -2.82 0.07
C LYS A 5 -10.79 -1.47 -0.63
N VAL A 6 -10.54 -0.42 0.13
CA VAL A 6 -10.33 0.91 -0.44
C VAL A 6 -9.08 0.90 -1.33
N ILE A 7 -7.98 0.34 -0.83
CA ILE A 7 -6.73 0.23 -1.59
C ILE A 7 -6.93 -0.61 -2.85
N GLU A 8 -7.58 -1.76 -2.71
CA GLU A 8 -7.87 -2.65 -3.83
C GLU A 8 -8.64 -1.92 -4.93
N GLN A 9 -9.67 -1.17 -4.54
CA GLN A 9 -10.50 -0.42 -5.48
C GLN A 9 -9.71 0.65 -6.22
N MET A 10 -8.87 1.39 -5.50
CA MET A 10 -8.04 2.43 -6.09
C MET A 10 -7.01 1.86 -7.06
N VAL A 11 -6.42 0.73 -6.72
CA VAL A 11 -5.42 0.06 -7.57
C VAL A 11 -6.10 -0.49 -8.83
N GLU A 12 -7.24 -1.17 -8.68
CA GLU A 12 -7.95 -1.76 -9.80
C GLU A 12 -8.48 -0.71 -10.78
N SER A 13 -8.91 0.44 -10.28
CA SER A 13 -9.36 1.55 -11.12
C SER A 13 -8.21 2.42 -11.63
N LYS A 14 -6.97 2.13 -11.21
CA LYS A 14 -5.76 2.87 -11.58
C LYS A 14 -5.85 4.36 -11.23
N ASP A 15 -6.47 4.66 -10.10
CA ASP A 15 -6.69 6.03 -9.65
C ASP A 15 -5.49 6.54 -8.85
N VAL A 16 -4.45 6.94 -9.58
CA VAL A 16 -3.18 7.41 -9.01
C VAL A 16 -3.38 8.60 -8.07
N LYS A 17 -4.28 9.50 -8.44
CA LYS A 17 -4.55 10.70 -7.63
C LYS A 17 -5.12 10.32 -6.26
N ARG A 18 -6.08 9.40 -6.22
CA ARG A 18 -6.67 8.93 -4.96
C ARG A 18 -5.66 8.17 -4.12
N ILE A 19 -4.77 7.41 -4.76
CA ILE A 19 -3.71 6.70 -4.04
C ILE A 19 -2.79 7.71 -3.36
N ARG A 20 -2.43 8.80 -4.04
CA ARG A 20 -1.63 9.87 -3.43
C ARG A 20 -2.36 10.54 -2.27
N GLU A 21 -3.65 10.80 -2.42
CA GLU A 21 -4.46 11.41 -1.37
C GLU A 21 -4.58 10.53 -0.13
N LEU A 22 -4.50 9.22 -0.33
CA LEU A 22 -4.52 8.25 0.77
C LEU A 22 -3.41 8.55 1.78
N PHE A 23 -2.23 8.89 1.30
CA PHE A 23 -1.08 9.24 2.15
C PHE A 23 -1.24 10.58 2.85
N ASN A 24 -2.07 11.48 2.32
CA ASN A 24 -2.35 12.76 2.96
C ASN A 24 -3.39 12.63 4.08
N GLN A 25 -4.24 11.62 4.02
CA GLN A 25 -5.37 11.44 4.93
C GLN A 25 -5.16 10.36 5.97
N ASN A 26 -4.11 9.56 5.83
CA ASN A 26 -3.87 8.41 6.71
C ASN A 26 -2.39 8.33 7.10
N TYR A 27 -2.14 7.79 8.29
CA TYR A 27 -0.77 7.50 8.71
C TYR A 27 -0.24 6.26 7.98
N PRO A 28 1.08 6.17 7.76
CA PRO A 28 1.66 5.00 7.11
C PRO A 28 1.28 3.68 7.77
N ILE A 29 1.17 3.65 9.10
CA ILE A 29 0.80 2.43 9.82
C ILE A 29 -0.59 1.93 9.43
N ASP A 30 -1.54 2.85 9.23
CA ASP A 30 -2.90 2.49 8.86
C ASP A 30 -2.95 1.93 7.44
N ILE A 31 -2.15 2.49 6.54
CA ILE A 31 -2.03 1.99 5.17
C ILE A 31 -1.37 0.61 5.17
N ALA A 32 -0.31 0.42 5.96
CA ALA A 32 0.37 -0.86 6.09
C ALA A 32 -0.58 -1.96 6.56
N LEU A 33 -1.41 -1.65 7.57
CA LEU A 33 -2.41 -2.61 8.07
C LEU A 33 -3.40 -3.01 6.96
N GLY A 34 -3.81 -2.05 6.13
CA GLY A 34 -4.67 -2.33 5.00
C GLY A 34 -4.00 -3.22 3.96
N LEU A 35 -2.71 -3.04 3.75
CA LEU A 35 -1.95 -3.82 2.77
C LEU A 35 -1.76 -5.28 3.19
N GLU A 36 -1.88 -5.60 4.47
CA GLU A 36 -1.74 -6.98 4.94
C GLU A 36 -2.78 -7.92 4.35
N GLU A 37 -3.93 -7.41 3.97
CA GLU A 37 -5.05 -8.22 3.50
C GLU A 37 -5.30 -8.16 1.99
N VAL A 38 -4.52 -7.38 1.25
CA VAL A 38 -4.65 -7.35 -0.20
C VAL A 38 -3.89 -8.52 -0.83
N THR A 39 -4.27 -8.86 -2.06
CA THR A 39 -3.56 -9.89 -2.83
C THR A 39 -2.15 -9.41 -3.20
N ASP A 40 -1.28 -10.34 -3.55
CA ASP A 40 0.06 -10.01 -3.98
C ASP A 40 0.07 -9.16 -5.25
N GLU A 41 -0.87 -9.38 -6.15
CA GLU A 41 -1.01 -8.57 -7.36
C GLU A 41 -1.37 -7.13 -7.03
N VAL A 42 -2.34 -6.93 -6.15
CA VAL A 42 -2.73 -5.59 -5.70
C VAL A 42 -1.58 -4.91 -4.97
N LEU A 43 -0.90 -5.63 -4.09
CA LEU A 43 0.25 -5.11 -3.36
C LEU A 43 1.35 -4.63 -4.31
N LYS A 44 1.70 -5.45 -5.29
CA LYS A 44 2.71 -5.10 -6.30
C LYS A 44 2.33 -3.84 -7.06
N ASN A 45 1.10 -3.78 -7.56
CA ASN A 45 0.63 -2.64 -8.32
C ASN A 45 0.58 -1.36 -7.48
N PHE A 46 0.18 -1.49 -6.21
CA PHE A 46 0.22 -0.36 -5.28
C PHE A 46 1.65 0.16 -5.11
N MET A 47 2.61 -0.73 -4.88
CA MET A 47 4.01 -0.37 -4.70
C MET A 47 4.58 0.39 -5.89
N TYR A 48 4.23 -0.02 -7.10
CA TYR A 48 4.71 0.65 -8.32
C TYR A 48 4.03 1.98 -8.62
N THR A 49 2.95 2.28 -7.92
CA THR A 49 2.21 3.53 -8.10
C THR A 49 2.73 4.64 -7.20
N ILE A 50 3.38 4.31 -6.09
CA ILE A 50 3.81 5.28 -5.08
C ILE A 50 5.30 5.59 -5.23
N SER A 51 5.73 6.73 -4.66
CA SER A 51 7.13 7.14 -4.67
C SER A 51 7.98 6.24 -3.76
N ASN A 52 9.30 6.23 -4.01
CA ASN A 52 10.22 5.48 -3.16
C ASN A 52 10.20 5.96 -1.72
N THR A 53 10.02 7.26 -1.50
CA THR A 53 9.91 7.83 -0.15
C THR A 53 8.70 7.26 0.58
N ARG A 54 7.57 7.19 -0.10
CA ARG A 54 6.34 6.61 0.49
C ARG A 54 6.45 5.11 0.70
N LEU A 55 7.08 4.42 -0.24
CA LEU A 55 7.35 2.99 -0.09
C LEU A 55 8.19 2.71 1.15
N ALA A 56 9.26 3.49 1.35
CA ALA A 56 10.11 3.36 2.53
C ALA A 56 9.32 3.62 3.82
N SER A 57 8.44 4.63 3.83
CA SER A 57 7.61 4.93 4.99
C SER A 57 6.70 3.75 5.37
N ILE A 58 6.15 3.07 4.38
CA ILE A 58 5.32 1.88 4.62
C ILE A 58 6.16 0.72 5.15
N LEU A 59 7.32 0.48 4.53
CA LEU A 59 8.22 -0.60 4.96
C LEU A 59 8.65 -0.44 6.41
N GLU A 60 8.96 0.79 6.84
CA GLU A 60 9.39 1.08 8.21
C GLU A 60 8.36 0.65 9.25
N VAL A 61 7.09 0.80 8.95
CA VAL A 61 6.01 0.54 9.92
C VAL A 61 5.33 -0.81 9.70
N SER A 62 5.74 -1.55 8.69
CA SER A 62 5.15 -2.86 8.37
C SER A 62 5.70 -3.94 9.29
N ASP A 63 4.87 -4.94 9.60
CA ASP A 63 5.36 -6.10 10.32
C ASP A 63 6.30 -6.93 9.42
N PRO A 64 7.07 -7.88 10.00
CA PRO A 64 8.04 -8.66 9.22
C PRO A 64 7.43 -9.42 8.05
N GLU A 65 6.23 -9.94 8.20
CA GLU A 65 5.56 -10.70 7.15
C GLU A 65 5.25 -9.83 5.94
N LEU A 66 4.69 -8.64 6.18
CA LEU A 66 4.40 -7.70 5.10
C LEU A 66 5.69 -7.18 4.46
N GLN A 67 6.73 -6.91 5.28
CA GLN A 67 8.02 -6.48 4.77
C GLN A 67 8.59 -7.50 3.78
N ILE A 68 8.55 -8.78 4.13
CA ILE A 68 9.04 -9.84 3.26
C ILE A 68 8.24 -9.88 1.95
N ARG A 69 6.92 -9.81 2.03
CA ARG A 69 6.07 -9.79 0.85
C ARG A 69 6.41 -8.63 -0.07
N MET A 70 6.62 -7.45 0.50
CA MET A 70 6.96 -6.25 -0.28
C MET A 70 8.34 -6.37 -0.92
N LEU A 71 9.34 -6.83 -0.15
CA LEU A 71 10.70 -6.97 -0.65
C LEU A 71 10.80 -7.98 -1.79
N GLU A 72 10.00 -9.02 -1.77
CA GLU A 72 9.96 -10.03 -2.83
C GLU A 72 9.50 -9.45 -4.18
N LYS A 73 8.83 -8.32 -4.16
CA LYS A 73 8.25 -7.69 -5.36
C LYS A 73 9.11 -6.55 -5.93
N LEU A 74 10.22 -6.26 -5.28
CA LEU A 74 11.13 -5.20 -5.75
C LEU A 74 12.07 -5.67 -6.85
#